data_d7c87e5844dbff09a44222de705004ba
#
_entry.id   d7c87e5844dbff09a44222de705004ba
#
_cell.length_a   1.000
_cell.length_b   1.000
_cell.length_c   1.000
_cell.angle_alpha   90.00
_cell.angle_beta   90.00
_cell.angle_gamma   90.00
#
_symmetry.space_group_name_H-M   'P 1'
#
loop_
_entity.id
_entity.type
_entity.pdbx_description
1 polymer ?
#
loop_
_entity_poly.entity_id
_entity_poly.type
_entity_poly.pdbx_seq_one_letter_code
_entity_poly.pdbx_strand_id
1 'polypeptide(L)'
;MNKFKNFPPVYCISLSDSSDRRCYMKGQCDALGIEDLTFIECYDGREVDFRQTGLVQGNFVHLVSQGAIATSMSHIKAIKHWLETSDSEWAIFCEDDMIFHTSKYWNFTWNEFASTFPDDWECMQLSLIREYFHFIDDDFQIKHREGSDWSAGTYLLNRKSGQEIVSDYIMEDGRFNLSVVKQPNCIPDPESIVYGPSYHNYKAYVFPLFIENTTFPSTFYPYFIETATKNSQSESSINVYNWWKSNGNIFKLKKYL
;
A
#
# COMPACT_ATOMS: atom_id res chain seq x y z
N MET A 1 -11.54 -23.28 7.01
CA MET A 1 -10.58 -22.53 7.85
C MET A 1 -10.76 -21.04 7.55
N ASN A 2 -10.99 -20.20 8.57
CA ASN A 2 -11.05 -18.75 8.35
C ASN A 2 -9.61 -18.22 8.23
N LYS A 3 -9.20 -17.90 7.00
CA LYS A 3 -7.82 -17.46 6.71
C LYS A 3 -7.52 -16.05 7.25
N PHE A 4 -8.55 -15.25 7.47
CA PHE A 4 -8.44 -13.87 7.95
C PHE A 4 -8.78 -13.71 9.44
N LYS A 5 -8.83 -14.82 10.20
CA LYS A 5 -8.98 -14.72 11.65
C LYS A 5 -7.84 -13.90 12.26
N ASN A 6 -8.18 -12.88 13.07
CA ASN A 6 -7.25 -11.90 13.65
C ASN A 6 -6.50 -11.06 12.58
N PHE A 7 -7.11 -10.86 11.42
CA PHE A 7 -6.60 -9.92 10.43
C PHE A 7 -6.61 -8.50 11.02
N PRO A 8 -5.59 -7.70 10.80
CA PRO A 8 -5.57 -6.33 11.29
C PRO A 8 -6.70 -5.49 10.70
N PRO A 9 -7.09 -4.38 11.34
CA PRO A 9 -8.02 -3.43 10.74
C PRO A 9 -7.50 -2.93 9.40
N VAL A 10 -8.41 -2.78 8.45
CA VAL A 10 -8.13 -2.35 7.07
C VAL A 10 -8.62 -0.92 6.88
N TYR A 11 -7.72 -0.05 6.49
CA TYR A 11 -8.01 1.33 6.11
C TYR A 11 -7.89 1.47 4.60
N CYS A 12 -9.05 1.53 3.94
CA CYS A 12 -9.12 1.60 2.49
C CYS A 12 -9.22 3.06 2.03
N ILE A 13 -8.22 3.50 1.29
CA ILE A 13 -8.10 4.86 0.76
C ILE A 13 -8.91 4.93 -0.53
N SER A 14 -9.93 5.81 -0.56
CA SER A 14 -10.88 5.87 -1.67
C SER A 14 -11.47 7.26 -1.83
N LEU A 15 -11.67 7.71 -3.05
CA LEU A 15 -12.41 8.93 -3.35
C LEU A 15 -13.87 8.78 -2.92
N SER A 16 -14.50 9.87 -2.47
CA SER A 16 -15.89 9.85 -2.01
C SER A 16 -16.89 9.47 -3.09
N ASP A 17 -16.59 9.81 -4.35
CA ASP A 17 -17.40 9.52 -5.53
C ASP A 17 -17.16 8.12 -6.13
N SER A 18 -16.16 7.38 -5.65
CA SER A 18 -15.80 6.04 -6.15
C SER A 18 -16.68 4.93 -5.57
N SER A 19 -18.00 5.07 -5.68
CA SER A 19 -18.98 4.15 -5.09
C SER A 19 -18.80 2.70 -5.55
N ASP A 20 -18.49 2.48 -6.83
CA ASP A 20 -18.31 1.13 -7.39
C ASP A 20 -17.08 0.45 -6.82
N ARG A 21 -15.97 1.18 -6.66
CA ARG A 21 -14.74 0.68 -6.03
C ARG A 21 -14.95 0.38 -4.55
N ARG A 22 -15.65 1.26 -3.81
CA ARG A 22 -16.01 1.02 -2.41
C ARG A 22 -16.92 -0.20 -2.26
N CYS A 23 -17.93 -0.35 -3.11
CA CYS A 23 -18.78 -1.54 -3.14
C CYS A 23 -17.97 -2.80 -3.43
N TYR A 24 -17.03 -2.73 -4.37
CA TYR A 24 -16.14 -3.84 -4.71
C TYR A 24 -15.27 -4.25 -3.52
N MET A 25 -14.60 -3.31 -2.86
CA MET A 25 -13.76 -3.59 -1.69
C MET A 25 -14.58 -4.15 -0.52
N LYS A 26 -15.75 -3.53 -0.24
CA LYS A 26 -16.65 -4.04 0.79
C LYS A 26 -17.10 -5.47 0.50
N GLY A 27 -17.52 -5.75 -0.73
CA GLY A 27 -17.96 -7.09 -1.14
C GLY A 27 -16.86 -8.16 -0.99
N GLN A 28 -15.59 -7.81 -1.26
CA GLN A 28 -14.47 -8.71 -1.01
C GLN A 28 -14.26 -8.96 0.49
N CYS A 29 -14.25 -7.91 1.31
CA CYS A 29 -14.07 -8.04 2.75
C CYS A 29 -15.18 -8.87 3.38
N ASP A 30 -16.43 -8.61 3.02
CA ASP A 30 -17.58 -9.39 3.47
C ASP A 30 -17.44 -10.89 3.10
N ALA A 31 -17.07 -11.19 1.85
CA ALA A 31 -16.89 -12.55 1.36
C ALA A 31 -15.73 -13.30 2.02
N LEU A 32 -14.71 -12.59 2.47
CA LEU A 32 -13.52 -13.14 3.11
C LEU A 32 -13.61 -13.15 4.64
N GLY A 33 -14.66 -12.56 5.22
CA GLY A 33 -14.84 -12.44 6.67
C GLY A 33 -13.88 -11.45 7.31
N ILE A 34 -13.50 -10.41 6.59
CA ILE A 34 -12.74 -9.25 7.10
C ILE A 34 -13.77 -8.25 7.64
N GLU A 35 -13.85 -8.16 8.96
CA GLU A 35 -14.91 -7.41 9.64
C GLU A 35 -14.58 -5.92 9.84
N ASP A 36 -13.30 -5.60 9.99
CA ASP A 36 -12.82 -4.26 10.33
C ASP A 36 -12.28 -3.54 9.08
N LEU A 37 -13.21 -3.02 8.26
CA LEU A 37 -12.91 -2.20 7.07
C LEU A 37 -13.40 -0.78 7.28
N THR A 38 -12.48 0.18 7.25
CA THR A 38 -12.76 1.61 7.30
C THR A 38 -12.36 2.28 5.99
N PHE A 39 -13.29 2.99 5.35
CA PHE A 39 -12.98 3.82 4.19
C PHE A 39 -12.46 5.18 4.63
N ILE A 40 -11.29 5.55 4.13
CA ILE A 40 -10.71 6.88 4.31
C ILE A 40 -10.96 7.68 3.04
N GLU A 41 -11.71 8.76 3.17
CA GLU A 41 -11.92 9.70 2.07
C GLU A 41 -10.60 10.38 1.71
N CYS A 42 -10.11 10.13 0.49
CA CYS A 42 -8.87 10.69 0.01
C CYS A 42 -9.02 12.12 -0.52
N TYR A 43 -7.90 12.82 -0.62
CA TYR A 43 -7.79 14.10 -1.31
C TYR A 43 -7.88 13.87 -2.82
N ASP A 44 -8.66 14.71 -3.51
CA ASP A 44 -8.84 14.62 -4.95
C ASP A 44 -7.91 15.57 -5.71
N GLY A 45 -6.83 15.02 -6.24
CA GLY A 45 -5.87 15.78 -7.05
C GLY A 45 -6.35 16.11 -8.48
N ARG A 46 -7.52 15.60 -8.91
CA ARG A 46 -8.12 15.94 -10.20
C ARG A 46 -8.74 17.35 -10.18
N GLU A 47 -9.26 17.74 -9.01
CA GLU A 47 -10.00 18.98 -8.81
C GLU A 47 -9.17 20.08 -8.14
N VAL A 48 -8.22 19.71 -7.29
CA VAL A 48 -7.49 20.65 -6.43
C VAL A 48 -5.98 20.51 -6.60
N ASP A 49 -5.32 21.60 -6.96
CA ASP A 49 -3.87 21.73 -6.84
C ASP A 49 -3.47 22.06 -5.40
N PHE A 50 -3.19 21.05 -4.60
CA PHE A 50 -2.86 21.21 -3.18
C PHE A 50 -1.61 22.07 -2.92
N ARG A 51 -0.71 22.21 -3.92
CA ARG A 51 0.46 23.13 -3.84
C ARG A 51 0.04 24.59 -3.62
N GLN A 52 -1.17 24.95 -4.05
CA GLN A 52 -1.68 26.32 -4.00
C GLN A 52 -2.61 26.57 -2.80
N THR A 53 -2.97 25.54 -2.06
CA THR A 53 -3.95 25.66 -0.96
C THR A 53 -3.34 26.11 0.37
N GLY A 54 -2.02 26.05 0.50
CA GLY A 54 -1.32 26.20 1.78
C GLY A 54 -1.46 25.02 2.74
N LEU A 55 -2.21 23.96 2.36
CA LEU A 55 -2.39 22.75 3.15
C LEU A 55 -1.14 21.86 3.13
N VAL A 56 -0.32 21.96 2.10
CA VAL A 56 0.89 21.17 1.95
C VAL A 56 2.11 22.07 1.74
N GLN A 57 3.19 21.75 2.43
CA GLN A 57 4.50 22.36 2.25
C GLN A 57 5.44 21.36 1.59
N GLY A 58 6.22 21.80 0.60
CA GLY A 58 7.23 20.96 -0.04
C GLY A 58 7.93 21.66 -1.20
N ASN A 59 9.14 21.19 -1.50
CA ASN A 59 9.83 21.59 -2.74
C ASN A 59 9.41 20.63 -3.86
N PHE A 60 8.30 20.95 -4.49
CA PHE A 60 7.78 20.15 -5.60
C PHE A 60 8.57 20.45 -6.87
N VAL A 61 9.36 19.49 -7.35
CA VAL A 61 9.89 19.56 -8.72
C VAL A 61 8.71 19.60 -9.70
N HIS A 62 8.86 20.31 -10.79
CA HIS A 62 7.80 20.53 -11.79
C HIS A 62 7.16 19.24 -12.35
N LEU A 63 7.77 18.09 -12.10
CA LEU A 63 7.33 16.77 -12.57
C LEU A 63 6.35 16.06 -11.62
N VAL A 64 6.13 16.58 -10.41
CA VAL A 64 5.21 15.94 -9.44
C VAL A 64 3.77 16.27 -9.85
N SER A 65 2.99 15.23 -10.14
CA SER A 65 1.58 15.41 -10.48
C SER A 65 0.76 15.80 -9.23
N GLN A 66 -0.35 16.51 -9.46
CA GLN A 66 -1.31 16.84 -8.40
C GLN A 66 -1.86 15.55 -7.76
N GLY A 67 -2.09 14.51 -8.57
CA GLY A 67 -2.51 13.20 -8.10
C GLY A 67 -1.51 12.59 -7.13
N ALA A 68 -0.19 12.64 -7.42
CA ALA A 68 0.84 12.12 -6.53
C ALA A 68 0.81 12.80 -5.15
N ILE A 69 0.68 14.12 -5.13
CA ILE A 69 0.58 14.88 -3.87
C ILE A 69 -0.67 14.50 -3.10
N ALA A 70 -1.82 14.47 -3.78
CA ALA A 70 -3.11 14.13 -3.18
C ALA A 70 -3.12 12.71 -2.59
N THR A 71 -2.58 11.73 -3.34
CA THR A 71 -2.48 10.34 -2.87
C THR A 71 -1.54 10.24 -1.67
N SER A 72 -0.38 10.90 -1.70
CA SER A 72 0.55 10.94 -0.57
C SER A 72 -0.09 11.50 0.70
N MET A 73 -0.79 12.62 0.58
CA MET A 73 -1.53 13.21 1.70
C MET A 73 -2.63 12.26 2.20
N SER A 74 -3.27 11.51 1.31
CA SER A 74 -4.33 10.55 1.65
C SER A 74 -3.80 9.36 2.43
N HIS A 75 -2.64 8.82 2.08
CA HIS A 75 -1.97 7.76 2.85
C HIS A 75 -1.58 8.25 4.25
N ILE A 76 -0.98 9.44 4.36
CA ILE A 76 -0.65 10.02 5.67
C ILE A 76 -1.92 10.25 6.51
N LYS A 77 -2.99 10.75 5.91
CA LYS A 77 -4.31 10.93 6.56
C LYS A 77 -4.86 9.59 7.08
N ALA A 78 -4.75 8.53 6.30
CA ALA A 78 -5.21 7.20 6.70
C ALA A 78 -4.42 6.67 7.90
N ILE A 79 -3.10 6.81 7.89
CA ILE A 79 -2.23 6.42 9.00
C ILE A 79 -2.56 7.22 10.27
N LYS A 80 -2.71 8.55 10.14
CA LYS A 80 -3.12 9.40 11.25
C LYS A 80 -4.47 8.97 11.83
N HIS A 81 -5.46 8.72 10.97
CA HIS A 81 -6.79 8.28 11.40
C HIS A 81 -6.72 6.96 12.19
N TRP A 82 -5.96 5.97 11.72
CA TRP A 82 -5.73 4.75 12.46
C TRP A 82 -5.19 5.00 13.87
N LEU A 83 -4.13 5.81 13.97
CA LEU A 83 -3.50 6.11 15.28
C LEU A 83 -4.44 6.82 16.26
N GLU A 84 -5.39 7.61 15.75
CA GLU A 84 -6.35 8.36 16.56
C GLU A 84 -7.59 7.54 16.95
N THR A 85 -7.94 6.51 16.20
CA THR A 85 -9.23 5.83 16.34
C THR A 85 -9.13 4.36 16.73
N SER A 86 -7.93 3.78 16.74
CA SER A 86 -7.72 2.37 17.05
C SER A 86 -6.50 2.18 17.95
N ASP A 87 -6.59 1.20 18.85
CA ASP A 87 -5.47 0.76 19.70
C ASP A 87 -4.71 -0.45 19.10
N SER A 88 -5.05 -0.89 17.88
CA SER A 88 -4.39 -2.02 17.25
C SER A 88 -2.90 -1.75 17.06
N GLU A 89 -2.07 -2.75 17.33
CA GLU A 89 -0.61 -2.66 17.15
C GLU A 89 -0.19 -2.63 15.68
N TRP A 90 -1.04 -3.13 14.79
CA TRP A 90 -0.81 -3.21 13.35
C TRP A 90 -2.06 -2.75 12.60
N ALA A 91 -1.87 -2.19 11.41
CA ALA A 91 -2.97 -1.88 10.50
C ALA A 91 -2.57 -2.13 9.05
N ILE A 92 -3.54 -2.56 8.25
CA ILE A 92 -3.41 -2.66 6.80
C ILE A 92 -3.99 -1.40 6.17
N PHE A 93 -3.23 -0.86 5.24
CA PHE A 93 -3.65 0.23 4.37
C PHE A 93 -3.73 -0.29 2.95
N CYS A 94 -4.79 0.05 2.24
CA CYS A 94 -4.92 -0.33 0.85
C CYS A 94 -5.62 0.75 0.01
N GLU A 95 -5.33 0.75 -1.28
CA GLU A 95 -6.12 1.49 -2.27
C GLU A 95 -7.41 0.72 -2.61
N ASP A 96 -8.38 1.38 -3.21
CA ASP A 96 -9.73 0.84 -3.43
C ASP A 96 -9.86 -0.04 -4.68
N ASP A 97 -8.76 -0.32 -5.34
CA ASP A 97 -8.67 -1.23 -6.50
C ASP A 97 -7.86 -2.51 -6.21
N MET A 98 -7.68 -2.86 -4.96
CA MET A 98 -6.95 -4.08 -4.60
C MET A 98 -7.80 -5.34 -4.68
N ILE A 99 -7.17 -6.46 -5.04
CA ILE A 99 -7.78 -7.80 -5.08
C ILE A 99 -7.23 -8.65 -3.92
N PHE A 100 -8.09 -8.99 -2.96
CA PHE A 100 -7.78 -9.86 -1.82
C PHE A 100 -8.09 -11.34 -2.09
N HIS A 101 -8.75 -11.64 -3.20
CA HIS A 101 -9.18 -12.99 -3.55
C HIS A 101 -8.04 -13.96 -3.93
N THR A 102 -6.79 -13.50 -4.06
CA THR A 102 -5.61 -14.37 -4.13
C THR A 102 -5.54 -15.31 -2.95
N SER A 103 -6.07 -14.87 -1.80
CA SER A 103 -6.15 -15.64 -0.56
C SER A 103 -6.83 -17.01 -0.72
N LYS A 104 -7.72 -17.20 -1.69
CA LYS A 104 -8.37 -18.50 -1.96
C LYS A 104 -7.34 -19.61 -2.28
N TYR A 105 -6.19 -19.23 -2.81
CA TYR A 105 -5.11 -20.15 -3.18
C TYR A 105 -4.11 -20.43 -2.05
N TRP A 106 -4.07 -19.58 -0.98
CA TRP A 106 -3.14 -19.79 0.11
C TRP A 106 -3.48 -21.06 0.89
N ASN A 107 -2.48 -21.77 1.37
CA ASN A 107 -2.63 -22.93 2.26
C ASN A 107 -2.33 -22.61 3.73
N PHE A 108 -2.26 -21.34 4.07
CA PHE A 108 -1.99 -20.79 5.39
C PHE A 108 -3.03 -19.77 5.81
N THR A 109 -3.07 -19.47 7.09
CA THR A 109 -3.86 -18.40 7.71
C THR A 109 -3.01 -17.13 7.87
N TRP A 110 -3.67 -16.00 8.12
CA TRP A 110 -2.98 -14.76 8.47
C TRP A 110 -2.06 -14.92 9.69
N ASN A 111 -2.52 -15.62 10.75
CA ASN A 111 -1.71 -15.83 11.93
C ASN A 111 -0.43 -16.63 11.65
N GLU A 112 -0.51 -17.66 10.81
CA GLU A 112 0.67 -18.41 10.39
C GLU A 112 1.63 -17.53 9.60
N PHE A 113 1.12 -16.71 8.69
CA PHE A 113 1.93 -15.75 7.95
C PHE A 113 2.59 -14.72 8.87
N ALA A 114 1.82 -14.09 9.75
CA ALA A 114 2.33 -13.10 10.70
C ALA A 114 3.40 -13.68 11.65
N SER A 115 3.32 -14.98 11.98
CA SER A 115 4.33 -15.65 12.80
C SER A 115 5.68 -15.84 12.12
N THR A 116 5.77 -15.58 10.82
CA THR A 116 7.02 -15.66 10.04
C THR A 116 7.74 -14.33 9.88
N PHE A 117 7.14 -13.24 10.36
CA PHE A 117 7.73 -11.91 10.22
C PHE A 117 9.09 -11.81 10.91
N PRO A 118 10.01 -11.01 10.37
CA PRO A 118 11.23 -10.64 11.08
C PRO A 118 10.89 -9.96 12.40
N ASP A 119 11.69 -10.18 13.42
CA ASP A 119 11.43 -9.59 14.75
C ASP A 119 11.49 -8.04 14.75
N ASP A 120 12.20 -7.48 13.78
CA ASP A 120 12.44 -6.04 13.65
C ASP A 120 11.64 -5.37 12.53
N TRP A 121 10.61 -6.03 11.99
CA TRP A 121 9.82 -5.44 10.91
C TRP A 121 9.08 -4.16 11.35
N GLU A 122 9.04 -3.21 10.46
CA GLU A 122 8.33 -1.93 10.65
C GLU A 122 7.24 -1.73 9.62
N CYS A 123 7.51 -2.17 8.38
CA CYS A 123 6.56 -2.16 7.28
C CYS A 123 6.63 -3.46 6.48
N MET A 124 5.49 -3.96 6.02
CA MET A 124 5.39 -5.08 5.09
C MET A 124 4.62 -4.66 3.85
N GLN A 125 5.29 -4.56 2.71
CA GLN A 125 4.65 -4.36 1.43
C GLN A 125 3.95 -5.65 1.00
N LEU A 126 2.64 -5.60 0.75
CA LEU A 126 1.79 -6.76 0.46
C LEU A 126 1.30 -6.84 -0.99
N SER A 127 1.52 -5.78 -1.77
CA SER A 127 1.35 -5.78 -3.23
C SER A 127 2.65 -5.37 -3.90
N LEU A 128 2.90 -5.90 -5.10
CA LEU A 128 4.18 -5.71 -5.76
C LEU A 128 4.00 -5.52 -7.27
N ILE A 129 4.54 -4.42 -7.78
CA ILE A 129 4.69 -4.13 -9.20
C ILE A 129 6.18 -4.14 -9.52
N ARG A 130 6.55 -4.82 -10.59
CA ARG A 130 7.91 -4.80 -11.15
C ARG A 130 7.87 -4.56 -12.64
N GLU A 131 8.65 -3.62 -13.07
CA GLU A 131 8.89 -3.39 -14.49
C GLU A 131 9.93 -4.38 -15.01
N TYR A 132 9.63 -5.02 -16.16
CA TYR A 132 10.56 -5.86 -16.94
C TYR A 132 11.14 -7.09 -16.22
N PHE A 133 10.63 -7.48 -15.06
CA PHE A 133 11.10 -8.66 -14.34
C PHE A 133 10.02 -9.73 -14.24
N HIS A 134 10.40 -10.96 -14.51
CA HIS A 134 9.56 -12.11 -14.20
C HIS A 134 9.68 -12.43 -12.71
N PHE A 135 8.54 -12.70 -12.08
CA PHE A 135 8.51 -13.21 -10.71
C PHE A 135 9.09 -14.61 -10.68
N ILE A 136 9.99 -14.86 -9.74
CA ILE A 136 10.58 -16.17 -9.45
C ILE A 136 10.11 -16.64 -8.08
N ASP A 137 10.32 -17.92 -7.75
CA ASP A 137 9.85 -18.48 -6.48
C ASP A 137 10.40 -17.77 -5.23
N ASP A 138 11.62 -17.22 -5.32
CA ASP A 138 12.22 -16.45 -4.22
C ASP A 138 11.51 -15.12 -3.96
N ASP A 139 10.75 -14.58 -4.90
CA ASP A 139 9.93 -13.38 -4.70
C ASP A 139 8.74 -13.64 -3.78
N PHE A 140 8.36 -14.90 -3.58
CA PHE A 140 7.32 -15.33 -2.67
C PHE A 140 7.89 -15.83 -1.33
N GLN A 141 8.98 -15.22 -0.89
CA GLN A 141 9.50 -15.30 0.48
C GLN A 141 9.56 -13.88 1.03
N ILE A 142 9.43 -13.76 2.37
CA ILE A 142 9.65 -12.45 3.00
C ILE A 142 11.11 -12.07 2.76
N LYS A 143 11.32 -10.89 2.23
CA LYS A 143 12.66 -10.33 1.99
C LYS A 143 12.67 -8.83 2.24
N HIS A 144 13.83 -8.25 2.46
CA HIS A 144 13.97 -6.80 2.48
C HIS A 144 13.46 -6.21 1.17
N ARG A 145 12.74 -5.08 1.30
CA ARG A 145 12.27 -4.32 0.16
C ARG A 145 13.43 -3.66 -0.56
N GLU A 146 13.43 -3.72 -1.88
CA GLU A 146 14.39 -3.05 -2.75
C GLU A 146 13.75 -1.87 -3.47
N GLY A 147 14.57 -0.97 -4.02
CA GLY A 147 14.08 0.20 -4.76
C GLY A 147 13.29 -0.12 -6.04
N SER A 148 13.39 -1.35 -6.55
CA SER A 148 12.63 -1.87 -7.69
C SER A 148 11.28 -2.49 -7.31
N ASP A 149 10.96 -2.58 -6.01
CA ASP A 149 9.71 -3.12 -5.51
C ASP A 149 8.68 -1.99 -5.40
N TRP A 150 7.93 -1.73 -6.47
CA TRP A 150 6.92 -0.67 -6.54
C TRP A 150 5.58 -1.10 -5.94
N SER A 151 4.70 -0.17 -5.72
CA SER A 151 3.32 -0.23 -5.23
C SER A 151 3.16 0.08 -3.75
N ALA A 152 2.39 1.13 -3.46
CA ALA A 152 1.78 1.39 -2.16
C ALA A 152 0.32 0.91 -2.11
N GLY A 153 -0.10 0.09 -3.07
CA GLY A 153 -1.49 -0.39 -3.20
C GLY A 153 -1.98 -1.18 -1.99
N THR A 154 -1.09 -1.96 -1.33
CA THR A 154 -1.40 -2.58 -0.03
C THR A 154 -0.14 -2.77 0.79
N TYR A 155 -0.18 -2.33 2.04
CA TYR A 155 0.90 -2.52 3.01
C TYR A 155 0.37 -2.65 4.45
N LEU A 156 1.19 -3.23 5.30
CA LEU A 156 0.98 -3.35 6.74
C LEU A 156 2.01 -2.48 7.47
N LEU A 157 1.58 -1.72 8.44
CA LEU A 157 2.45 -0.96 9.34
C LEU A 157 2.30 -1.43 10.78
N ASN A 158 3.40 -1.42 11.53
CA ASN A 158 3.32 -1.44 12.97
C ASN A 158 3.06 -0.02 13.52
N ARG A 159 2.57 0.07 14.75
CA ARG A 159 2.15 1.34 15.37
C ARG A 159 3.30 2.34 15.50
N LYS A 160 4.49 1.87 15.84
CA LYS A 160 5.68 2.71 15.95
C LYS A 160 5.97 3.42 14.62
N SER A 161 6.00 2.69 13.52
CA SER A 161 6.26 3.26 12.19
C SER A 161 5.17 4.23 11.75
N GLY A 162 3.91 3.92 12.05
CA GLY A 162 2.81 4.85 11.82
C GLY A 162 3.01 6.17 12.56
N GLN A 163 3.43 6.12 13.83
CA GLN A 163 3.71 7.32 14.63
C GLN A 163 4.88 8.13 14.05
N GLU A 164 5.95 7.47 13.62
CA GLU A 164 7.10 8.13 12.98
C GLU A 164 6.68 8.82 11.68
N ILE A 165 5.91 8.16 10.82
CA ILE A 165 5.40 8.76 9.57
C ILE A 165 4.54 9.99 9.89
N VAL A 166 3.60 9.90 10.81
CA VAL A 166 2.74 11.04 11.16
C VAL A 166 3.56 12.19 11.76
N SER A 167 4.53 11.89 12.63
CA SER A 167 5.43 12.89 13.22
C SER A 167 6.29 13.61 12.17
N ASP A 168 6.74 12.89 11.15
CA ASP A 168 7.60 13.46 10.10
C ASP A 168 6.80 14.30 9.09
N TYR A 169 5.59 13.83 8.74
CA TYR A 169 4.83 14.40 7.63
C TYR A 169 3.67 15.29 8.01
N ILE A 170 3.28 15.39 9.30
CA ILE A 170 2.25 16.31 9.78
C ILE A 170 2.87 17.33 10.72
N MET A 171 2.70 18.60 10.40
CA MET A 171 3.16 19.73 11.20
C MET A 171 2.22 19.97 12.40
N GLU A 172 2.68 20.70 13.41
CA GLU A 172 1.89 21.06 14.60
C GLU A 172 0.57 21.78 14.28
N ASP A 173 0.54 22.54 13.18
CA ASP A 173 -0.66 23.23 12.70
C ASP A 173 -1.58 22.37 11.83
N GLY A 174 -1.28 21.08 11.70
CA GLY A 174 -2.07 20.10 10.94
C GLY A 174 -1.80 20.08 9.43
N ARG A 175 -0.90 20.92 8.92
CA ARG A 175 -0.49 20.90 7.50
C ARG A 175 0.43 19.72 7.22
N PHE A 176 0.48 19.33 5.95
CA PHE A 176 1.40 18.28 5.49
C PHE A 176 2.75 18.87 5.12
N ASN A 177 3.83 18.22 5.56
CA ASN A 177 5.19 18.56 5.20
C ASN A 177 5.79 17.50 4.29
N LEU A 178 5.63 17.65 2.98
CA LEU A 178 6.22 16.73 1.99
C LEU A 178 7.66 17.10 1.61
N SER A 179 8.26 18.13 2.24
CA SER A 179 9.68 18.47 2.05
C SER A 179 10.65 17.55 2.80
N VAL A 180 10.13 16.72 3.70
CA VAL A 180 10.92 15.77 4.52
C VAL A 180 11.43 14.58 3.71
N VAL A 181 10.91 14.35 2.51
CA VAL A 181 11.44 13.34 1.57
C VAL A 181 12.91 13.68 1.29
N LYS A 182 13.79 13.01 2.04
CA LYS A 182 15.22 13.38 2.20
C LYS A 182 16.10 13.04 1.00
N GLN A 183 15.56 12.58 -0.11
CA GLN A 183 16.35 12.30 -1.30
C GLN A 183 16.29 13.45 -2.30
N PRO A 184 17.45 13.94 -2.76
CA PRO A 184 17.50 14.85 -3.90
C PRO A 184 16.88 14.10 -5.11
N ASN A 185 15.83 14.67 -5.69
CA ASN A 185 15.03 14.13 -6.81
C ASN A 185 13.98 13.05 -6.46
N CYS A 186 13.69 12.74 -5.21
CA CYS A 186 12.52 11.93 -4.88
C CYS A 186 11.23 12.71 -5.10
N ILE A 187 10.33 12.07 -5.82
CA ILE A 187 8.95 12.48 -5.92
C ILE A 187 8.29 12.13 -4.58
N PRO A 188 7.57 13.04 -3.92
CA PRO A 188 6.78 12.69 -2.75
C PRO A 188 5.55 11.89 -3.19
N ASP A 189 5.76 10.62 -3.50
CA ASP A 189 4.72 9.64 -3.75
C ASP A 189 4.45 8.80 -2.49
N PRO A 190 3.36 8.06 -2.43
CA PRO A 190 3.03 7.21 -1.29
C PRO A 190 4.13 6.23 -0.92
N GLU A 191 4.84 5.69 -1.92
CA GLU A 191 5.93 4.74 -1.73
C GLU A 191 7.11 5.38 -1.01
N SER A 192 7.48 6.59 -1.40
CA SER A 192 8.56 7.34 -0.75
C SER A 192 8.22 7.70 0.70
N ILE A 193 6.94 7.87 1.02
CA ILE A 193 6.47 8.18 2.38
C ILE A 193 6.41 6.91 3.22
N VAL A 194 5.76 5.87 2.72
CA VAL A 194 5.52 4.64 3.48
C VAL A 194 6.78 3.81 3.61
N TYR A 195 7.61 3.77 2.56
CA TYR A 195 8.86 2.99 2.51
C TYR A 195 10.11 3.87 2.55
N GLY A 196 9.97 5.19 2.51
CA GLY A 196 11.06 6.16 2.46
C GLY A 196 12.00 6.12 3.67
N PRO A 197 11.51 5.88 4.89
CA PRO A 197 12.39 5.61 6.02
C PRO A 197 13.34 4.42 5.79
N SER A 198 13.04 3.48 4.87
CA SER A 198 13.92 2.36 4.52
C SER A 198 15.32 2.75 4.04
N TYR A 199 15.52 3.99 3.60
CA TYR A 199 16.85 4.53 3.30
C TYR A 199 17.68 4.88 4.55
N HIS A 200 17.11 4.72 5.76
CA HIS A 200 17.71 5.05 7.04
C HIS A 200 17.64 3.92 8.07
N ASN A 201 17.90 2.68 7.67
CA ASN A 201 17.75 1.47 8.49
C ASN A 201 16.29 1.12 8.84
N TYR A 202 15.30 1.67 8.13
CA TYR A 202 13.91 1.30 8.24
C TYR A 202 13.71 -0.14 7.76
N LYS A 203 12.98 -0.91 8.54
CA LYS A 203 12.82 -2.34 8.31
C LYS A 203 11.57 -2.61 7.47
N ALA A 204 11.65 -2.24 6.21
CA ALA A 204 10.62 -2.57 5.22
C ALA A 204 10.92 -3.90 4.54
N TYR A 205 9.91 -4.75 4.51
CA TYR A 205 9.95 -6.06 3.87
C TYR A 205 8.87 -6.13 2.80
N VAL A 206 8.98 -7.08 1.89
CA VAL A 206 8.00 -7.31 0.82
C VAL A 206 7.60 -8.78 0.76
N PHE A 207 6.31 -9.00 0.54
CA PHE A 207 5.73 -10.30 0.25
C PHE A 207 4.43 -10.13 -0.55
N PRO A 208 4.36 -10.54 -1.83
CA PRO A 208 3.24 -10.24 -2.71
C PRO A 208 2.03 -11.14 -2.42
N LEU A 209 1.19 -10.72 -1.48
CA LEU A 209 -0.07 -11.39 -1.14
C LEU A 209 -1.22 -10.98 -2.05
N PHE A 210 -1.31 -9.69 -2.34
CA PHE A 210 -2.43 -9.06 -3.03
C PHE A 210 -2.00 -8.47 -4.36
N ILE A 211 -2.95 -8.20 -5.22
CA ILE A 211 -2.72 -7.66 -6.56
C ILE A 211 -3.66 -6.49 -6.83
N GLU A 212 -3.33 -5.67 -7.81
CA GLU A 212 -4.18 -4.57 -8.25
C GLU A 212 -5.22 -5.04 -9.28
N ASN A 213 -6.42 -4.48 -9.20
CA ASN A 213 -7.47 -4.67 -10.17
C ASN A 213 -7.30 -3.66 -11.32
N THR A 214 -6.55 -4.05 -12.33
CA THR A 214 -6.25 -3.20 -13.47
C THR A 214 -7.43 -2.99 -14.43
N THR A 215 -8.62 -3.53 -14.12
CA THR A 215 -9.83 -3.24 -14.88
C THR A 215 -10.44 -1.89 -14.50
N PHE A 216 -10.15 -1.38 -13.31
CA PHE A 216 -10.53 -0.01 -12.96
C PHE A 216 -9.60 1.00 -13.64
N PRO A 217 -10.15 2.12 -14.17
CA PRO A 217 -9.31 3.18 -14.72
C PRO A 217 -8.49 3.82 -13.60
N SER A 218 -7.21 4.12 -13.87
CA SER A 218 -6.40 4.87 -12.91
C SER A 218 -6.96 6.28 -12.70
N THR A 219 -7.05 6.69 -11.45
CA THR A 219 -7.41 8.08 -11.08
C THR A 219 -6.16 8.97 -10.92
N PHE A 220 -4.98 8.39 -11.03
CA PHE A 220 -3.71 9.01 -10.66
C PHE A 220 -2.91 9.58 -11.84
N TYR A 221 -2.90 8.91 -13.00
CA TYR A 221 -2.04 9.27 -14.13
C TYR A 221 -2.81 9.91 -15.29
N PRO A 222 -2.34 11.04 -15.83
CA PRO A 222 -2.85 11.55 -17.09
C PRO A 222 -2.43 10.65 -18.26
N TYR A 223 -3.25 10.60 -19.26
CA TYR A 223 -3.35 9.69 -20.41
C TYR A 223 -2.06 9.17 -21.10
N PHE A 224 -0.93 9.85 -20.98
CA PHE A 224 0.32 9.51 -21.72
C PHE A 224 1.31 8.61 -20.98
N ILE A 225 1.29 8.61 -19.66
CA ILE A 225 2.11 7.70 -18.83
C ILE A 225 1.34 6.39 -18.56
N GLU A 226 0.03 6.44 -18.79
CA GLU A 226 -0.94 5.40 -18.48
C GLU A 226 -0.63 4.05 -19.15
N THR A 227 -0.14 4.04 -20.39
CA THR A 227 0.02 2.77 -21.14
C THR A 227 1.18 1.92 -20.64
N ALA A 228 2.33 2.49 -20.38
CA ALA A 228 3.50 1.71 -19.94
C ALA A 228 3.33 1.25 -18.49
N THR A 229 2.93 2.15 -17.58
CA THR A 229 2.68 1.83 -16.18
C THR A 229 1.54 0.82 -16.02
N LYS A 230 0.43 1.01 -16.77
CA LYS A 230 -0.70 0.08 -16.75
C LYS A 230 -0.34 -1.31 -17.28
N ASN A 231 0.53 -1.40 -18.27
CA ASN A 231 1.02 -2.69 -18.77
C ASN A 231 1.85 -3.40 -17.69
N SER A 232 2.78 -2.71 -17.02
CA SER A 232 3.59 -3.28 -15.94
C SER A 232 2.75 -3.69 -14.73
N GLN A 233 1.75 -2.89 -14.34
CA GLN A 233 0.79 -3.23 -13.29
C GLN A 233 -0.02 -4.48 -13.65
N SER A 234 -0.57 -4.52 -14.87
CA SER A 234 -1.35 -5.66 -15.35
C SER A 234 -0.50 -6.93 -15.43
N GLU A 235 0.72 -6.84 -15.95
CA GLU A 235 1.64 -7.97 -16.05
C GLU A 235 2.03 -8.47 -14.65
N SER A 236 2.40 -7.60 -13.74
CA SER A 236 2.73 -7.97 -12.36
C SER A 236 1.56 -8.63 -11.65
N SER A 237 0.37 -8.06 -11.75
CA SER A 237 -0.85 -8.61 -11.14
C SER A 237 -1.18 -10.01 -11.71
N ILE A 238 -1.06 -10.20 -13.03
CA ILE A 238 -1.28 -11.49 -13.69
C ILE A 238 -0.24 -12.51 -13.22
N ASN A 239 1.04 -12.12 -13.14
CA ASN A 239 2.11 -13.02 -12.73
C ASN A 239 1.96 -13.46 -11.27
N VAL A 240 1.68 -12.54 -10.35
CA VAL A 240 1.42 -12.87 -8.93
C VAL A 240 0.19 -13.75 -8.79
N TYR A 241 -0.91 -13.44 -9.50
CA TYR A 241 -2.12 -14.27 -9.50
C TYR A 241 -1.84 -15.70 -9.97
N ASN A 242 -1.16 -15.84 -11.11
CA ASN A 242 -0.86 -17.13 -11.70
C ASN A 242 0.08 -17.95 -10.81
N TRP A 243 1.04 -17.28 -10.18
CA TRP A 243 1.93 -17.96 -9.25
C TRP A 243 1.15 -18.53 -8.05
N TRP A 244 0.31 -17.74 -7.40
CA TRP A 244 -0.54 -18.21 -6.28
C TRP A 244 -1.46 -19.33 -6.72
N LYS A 245 -2.09 -19.21 -7.88
CA LYS A 245 -2.97 -20.24 -8.43
C LYS A 245 -2.25 -21.56 -8.62
N SER A 246 -1.02 -21.54 -9.05
CA SER A 246 -0.22 -22.74 -9.38
C SER A 246 0.47 -23.34 -8.15
N ASN A 247 0.95 -22.52 -7.23
CA ASN A 247 1.87 -22.92 -6.18
C ASN A 247 1.27 -22.80 -4.76
N GLY A 248 0.23 -22.02 -4.57
CA GLY A 248 -0.27 -21.65 -3.25
C GLY A 248 -0.69 -22.86 -2.39
N ASN A 249 -1.23 -23.93 -2.99
CA ASN A 249 -1.63 -25.14 -2.26
C ASN A 249 -0.46 -25.96 -1.71
N ILE A 250 0.73 -25.81 -2.28
CA ILE A 250 1.95 -26.53 -1.86
C ILE A 250 2.98 -25.61 -1.23
N PHE A 251 2.70 -24.32 -1.20
CA PHE A 251 3.60 -23.30 -0.67
C PHE A 251 3.87 -23.54 0.82
N LYS A 252 5.10 -23.31 1.23
CA LYS A 252 5.51 -23.41 2.64
C LYS A 252 6.06 -22.06 3.09
N LEU A 253 5.38 -21.47 4.06
CA LEU A 253 5.90 -20.32 4.77
C LEU A 253 7.24 -20.68 5.40
N LYS A 254 8.24 -19.82 5.20
CA LYS A 254 9.53 -19.94 5.87
C LYS A 254 9.62 -18.78 6.86
N LYS A 255 10.09 -19.08 8.07
CA LYS A 255 10.43 -18.03 9.02
C LYS A 255 11.60 -17.24 8.43
N TYR A 256 11.51 -15.92 8.47
CA TYR A 256 12.63 -15.06 8.14
C TYR A 256 13.74 -15.24 9.19
N LEU A 257 14.96 -15.53 8.76
CA LEU A 257 16.11 -15.82 9.63
C LEU A 257 17.07 -14.62 9.67
#